data_95b469272758dcb74140edb31298c1c9
#
_entry.id   95b469272758dcb74140edb31298c1c9
#
_cell.length_a   1.000
_cell.length_b   1.000
_cell.length_c   1.000
_cell.angle_alpha   90.00
_cell.angle_beta   90.00
_cell.angle_gamma   90.00
#
_symmetry.space_group_name_H-M   'P 1'
#
loop_
_entity.id
_entity.type
_entity.pdbx_description
1 polymer ?
#
loop_
_entity_poly.entity_id
_entity_poly.type
_entity_poly.pdbx_seq_one_letter_code
_entity_poly.pdbx_strand_id
1 'polypeptide(L)'
;YARLQMWQGALTQMAEHPLGIGLGLYQYTYPRYAFPVEGEIARYGKVAQTPHNDYLQMGIEMGVGALLLFLAGVFMVGRDFARVFQTRLSRRQRSLILGLGAGGIALLVHAALDSSLRETALAILLVLCAGLIVSAARMTRCSTDAVQVIPIRSRFVWGMSAACVLLLVGAEVSRLGMAWLTFDAASRRAVAGETDA
;
A
#
# COMPACT_ATOMS: atom_id res chain seq x y z
N TYR A 1 1.63 -14.14 20.33
CA TYR A 1 0.16 -14.20 20.50
C TYR A 1 -0.49 -12.85 20.12
N ALA A 2 -0.07 -11.70 20.66
CA ALA A 2 -0.72 -10.40 20.42
C ALA A 2 -0.84 -10.01 18.93
N ARG A 3 0.18 -10.27 18.11
CA ARG A 3 0.13 -9.98 16.67
C ARG A 3 -0.90 -10.82 15.92
N LEU A 4 -1.00 -12.10 16.26
CA LEU A 4 -1.99 -13.01 15.63
C LEU A 4 -3.42 -12.58 15.97
N GLN A 5 -3.66 -12.14 17.20
CA GLN A 5 -4.96 -11.61 17.62
C GLN A 5 -5.29 -10.30 16.88
N MET A 6 -4.29 -9.40 16.73
CA MET A 6 -4.46 -8.19 15.92
C MET A 6 -4.79 -8.51 14.46
N TRP A 7 -4.14 -9.52 13.88
CA TRP A 7 -4.41 -9.94 12.50
C TRP A 7 -5.78 -10.57 12.33
N GLN A 8 -6.26 -11.34 13.32
CA GLN A 8 -7.63 -11.87 13.31
C GLN A 8 -8.66 -10.72 13.33
N GLY A 9 -8.52 -9.77 14.26
CA GLY A 9 -9.37 -8.59 14.29
C GLY A 9 -9.30 -7.77 12.99
N ALA A 10 -8.11 -7.62 12.42
CA ALA A 10 -7.89 -6.96 11.15
C ALA A 10 -8.61 -7.66 9.97
N LEU A 11 -8.56 -8.99 9.92
CA LEU A 11 -9.27 -9.77 8.90
C LEU A 11 -10.79 -9.67 9.05
N THR A 12 -11.32 -9.70 10.28
CA THR A 12 -12.74 -9.49 10.54
C THR A 12 -13.18 -8.10 10.06
N GLN A 13 -12.43 -7.06 10.42
CA GLN A 13 -12.69 -5.69 10.01
C GLN A 13 -12.67 -5.53 8.48
N MET A 14 -11.70 -6.17 7.79
CA MET A 14 -11.62 -6.15 6.33
C MET A 14 -12.81 -6.86 5.67
N ALA A 15 -13.31 -7.95 6.27
CA ALA A 15 -14.47 -8.67 5.77
C ALA A 15 -15.77 -7.86 5.93
N GLU A 16 -15.91 -7.10 7.01
CA GLU A 16 -17.08 -6.23 7.26
C GLU A 16 -17.03 -4.96 6.39
N HIS A 17 -15.83 -4.49 6.04
CA HIS A 17 -15.62 -3.27 5.25
C HIS A 17 -14.78 -3.52 3.98
N PRO A 18 -15.29 -4.30 2.99
CA PRO A 18 -14.50 -4.70 1.82
C PRO A 18 -14.08 -3.53 0.92
N LEU A 19 -14.78 -2.40 0.99
CA LEU A 19 -14.43 -1.16 0.27
C LEU A 19 -13.45 -0.27 1.02
N GLY A 20 -13.06 -0.68 2.23
CA GLY A 20 -12.17 0.06 3.12
C GLY A 20 -12.90 1.03 4.04
N ILE A 21 -12.23 1.39 5.12
CA ILE A 21 -12.76 2.31 6.15
C ILE A 21 -12.25 3.74 5.98
N GLY A 22 -11.23 3.94 5.14
CA GLY A 22 -10.53 5.20 4.93
C GLY A 22 -9.10 5.18 5.48
N LEU A 23 -8.21 5.94 4.83
CA LEU A 23 -6.80 6.02 5.17
C LEU A 23 -6.59 6.56 6.59
N GLY A 24 -5.73 5.91 7.37
CA GLY A 24 -5.35 6.32 8.73
C GLY A 24 -6.42 6.07 9.78
N LEU A 25 -7.56 5.46 9.44
CA LEU A 25 -8.65 5.22 10.38
C LEU A 25 -8.54 3.91 11.15
N TYR A 26 -7.59 3.05 10.84
CA TYR A 26 -7.40 1.77 11.54
C TYR A 26 -7.34 1.94 13.06
N GLN A 27 -6.53 2.85 13.56
CA GLN A 27 -6.34 3.08 15.00
C GLN A 27 -7.64 3.47 15.75
N TYR A 28 -8.59 4.10 15.06
CA TYR A 28 -9.86 4.53 15.66
C TYR A 28 -10.94 3.46 15.62
N THR A 29 -10.86 2.55 14.66
CA THR A 29 -11.85 1.48 14.48
C THR A 29 -11.42 0.16 15.12
N TYR A 30 -10.11 -0.10 15.21
CA TYR A 30 -9.54 -1.30 15.78
C TYR A 30 -10.04 -1.66 17.18
N PRO A 31 -10.29 -0.72 18.12
CA PRO A 31 -10.80 -1.07 19.45
C PRO A 31 -12.07 -1.91 19.46
N ARG A 32 -12.89 -1.84 18.39
CA ARG A 32 -14.11 -2.66 18.24
C ARG A 32 -13.80 -4.12 17.91
N TYR A 33 -12.62 -4.40 17.39
CA TYR A 33 -12.14 -5.71 16.93
C TYR A 33 -11.03 -6.26 17.82
N ALA A 34 -10.62 -5.48 18.83
CA ALA A 34 -9.60 -5.88 19.77
C ALA A 34 -10.13 -7.01 20.66
N PHE A 35 -9.32 -8.06 20.83
CA PHE A 35 -9.67 -9.14 21.74
C PHE A 35 -9.59 -8.64 23.18
N PRO A 36 -10.58 -8.97 24.04
CA PRO A 36 -10.43 -8.80 25.47
C PRO A 36 -9.30 -9.70 25.96
N VAL A 37 -8.31 -9.13 26.60
CA VAL A 37 -7.25 -9.88 27.26
C VAL A 37 -7.76 -10.32 28.61
N GLU A 38 -8.27 -11.55 28.73
CA GLU A 38 -8.67 -12.14 29.98
C GLU A 38 -7.42 -12.55 30.76
N GLY A 39 -7.29 -12.05 31.99
CA GLY A 39 -6.34 -12.54 32.99
C GLY A 39 -4.95 -11.93 33.00
N GLU A 40 -4.55 -11.12 32.05
CA GLU A 40 -3.32 -10.33 32.11
C GLU A 40 -3.62 -8.88 32.46
N ILE A 41 -2.69 -8.21 33.16
CA ILE A 41 -2.75 -6.77 33.42
C ILE A 41 -2.88 -6.10 32.07
N ALA A 42 -4.09 -5.75 31.75
CA ALA A 42 -4.43 -5.18 30.48
C ALA A 42 -3.54 -3.98 30.25
N ARG A 43 -2.96 -3.90 29.07
CA ARG A 43 -2.31 -2.69 28.58
C ARG A 43 -3.39 -1.66 28.27
N TYR A 44 -4.24 -1.38 29.26
CA TYR A 44 -5.29 -0.39 29.17
C TYR A 44 -4.68 0.94 28.73
N GLY A 45 -5.20 1.49 27.63
CA GLY A 45 -4.74 2.74 27.06
C GLY A 45 -3.76 2.64 25.89
N LYS A 46 -3.26 1.44 25.51
CA LYS A 46 -2.50 1.27 24.27
C LYS A 46 -3.42 0.85 23.13
N VAL A 47 -3.79 1.78 22.29
CA VAL A 47 -4.48 1.50 21.03
C VAL A 47 -3.42 1.08 20.01
N ALA A 48 -3.62 -0.05 19.33
CA ALA A 48 -2.77 -0.43 18.22
C ALA A 48 -2.98 0.55 17.06
N GLN A 49 -1.94 1.29 16.71
CA GLN A 49 -1.98 2.25 15.61
C GLN A 49 -1.92 1.55 14.24
N THR A 50 -1.34 0.36 14.19
CA THR A 50 -1.15 -0.43 12.98
C THR A 50 -1.30 -1.91 13.30
N PRO A 51 -1.71 -2.76 12.34
CA PRO A 51 -1.73 -4.21 12.50
C PRO A 51 -0.34 -4.86 12.40
N HIS A 52 0.74 -4.07 12.22
CA HIS A 52 2.08 -4.56 11.89
C HIS A 52 2.09 -5.52 10.69
N ASN A 53 1.35 -5.16 9.67
CA ASN A 53 1.25 -5.85 8.38
C ASN A 53 0.64 -4.87 7.37
N ASP A 54 1.44 -4.39 6.44
CA ASP A 54 1.01 -3.38 5.47
C ASP A 54 -0.07 -3.89 4.52
N TYR A 55 -0.09 -5.19 4.21
CA TYR A 55 -1.12 -5.78 3.34
C TYR A 55 -2.49 -5.77 4.02
N LEU A 56 -2.55 -6.17 5.29
CA LEU A 56 -3.79 -6.12 6.05
C LEU A 56 -4.25 -4.68 6.21
N GLN A 57 -3.33 -3.76 6.53
CA GLN A 57 -3.66 -2.36 6.68
C GLN A 57 -4.19 -1.75 5.38
N MET A 58 -3.56 -2.04 4.24
CA MET A 58 -4.04 -1.60 2.92
C MET A 58 -5.43 -2.14 2.63
N GLY A 59 -5.67 -3.43 2.91
CA GLY A 59 -6.98 -4.05 2.73
C GLY A 59 -8.07 -3.44 3.61
N ILE A 60 -7.75 -3.07 4.85
CA ILE A 60 -8.69 -2.44 5.79
C ILE A 60 -8.96 -0.98 5.42
N GLU A 61 -7.91 -0.20 5.17
CA GLU A 61 -8.03 1.24 4.98
C GLU A 61 -8.47 1.61 3.57
N MET A 62 -7.93 0.94 2.54
CA MET A 62 -8.18 1.24 1.12
C MET A 62 -9.12 0.24 0.45
N GLY A 63 -9.44 -0.84 1.14
CA GLY A 63 -10.30 -1.91 0.64
C GLY A 63 -9.55 -3.03 -0.08
N VAL A 64 -10.25 -4.17 -0.22
CA VAL A 64 -9.72 -5.38 -0.85
C VAL A 64 -9.32 -5.12 -2.31
N GLY A 65 -10.04 -4.26 -3.02
CA GLY A 65 -9.72 -3.88 -4.40
C GLY A 65 -8.34 -3.25 -4.54
N ALA A 66 -7.97 -2.34 -3.64
CA ALA A 66 -6.65 -1.70 -3.63
C ALA A 66 -5.53 -2.71 -3.30
N LEU A 67 -5.76 -3.61 -2.36
CA LEU A 67 -4.84 -4.70 -2.06
C LEU A 67 -4.61 -5.60 -3.28
N LEU A 68 -5.68 -5.99 -3.98
CA LEU A 68 -5.57 -6.81 -5.19
C LEU A 68 -4.82 -6.09 -6.31
N LEU A 69 -5.04 -4.80 -6.51
CA LEU A 69 -4.30 -3.99 -7.48
C LEU A 69 -2.81 -3.89 -7.12
N PHE A 70 -2.48 -3.71 -5.84
CA PHE A 70 -1.11 -3.72 -5.38
C PHE A 70 -0.43 -5.08 -5.66
N LEU A 71 -1.08 -6.18 -5.29
CA LEU A 71 -0.56 -7.54 -5.52
C LEU A 71 -0.41 -7.84 -7.02
N ALA A 72 -1.35 -7.39 -7.86
CA ALA A 72 -1.22 -7.49 -9.32
C ALA A 72 -0.01 -6.71 -9.84
N GLY A 73 0.23 -5.51 -9.33
CA GLY A 73 1.43 -4.72 -9.64
C GLY A 73 2.72 -5.45 -9.26
N VAL A 74 2.79 -5.98 -8.05
CA VAL A 74 3.93 -6.79 -7.57
C VAL A 74 4.15 -8.01 -8.47
N PHE A 75 3.07 -8.72 -8.82
CA PHE A 75 3.14 -9.87 -9.74
C PHE A 75 3.67 -9.46 -11.13
N MET A 76 3.21 -8.34 -11.69
CA MET A 76 3.69 -7.85 -12.98
C MET A 76 5.18 -7.51 -12.95
N VAL A 77 5.65 -6.86 -11.89
CA VAL A 77 7.09 -6.56 -11.70
C VAL A 77 7.88 -7.85 -11.54
N GLY A 78 7.39 -8.82 -10.76
CA GLY A 78 8.01 -10.13 -10.59
C GLY A 78 8.12 -10.90 -11.91
N ARG A 79 7.08 -10.85 -12.74
CA ARG A 79 7.10 -11.42 -14.09
C ARG A 79 8.13 -10.74 -14.99
N ASP A 80 8.23 -9.43 -14.94
CA ASP A 80 9.21 -8.69 -15.72
C ASP A 80 10.63 -8.96 -15.21
N PHE A 81 10.83 -9.05 -13.89
CA PHE A 81 12.08 -9.50 -13.30
C PHE A 81 12.50 -10.89 -13.80
N ALA A 82 11.61 -11.88 -13.75
CA ALA A 82 11.89 -13.23 -14.24
C ALA A 82 12.26 -13.26 -15.74
N ARG A 83 11.58 -12.46 -16.58
CA ARG A 83 11.84 -12.36 -18.01
C ARG A 83 13.20 -11.77 -18.35
N VAL A 84 13.68 -10.81 -17.57
CA VAL A 84 14.99 -10.20 -17.79
C VAL A 84 16.10 -11.26 -17.70
N PHE A 85 15.96 -12.27 -16.83
CA PHE A 85 16.95 -13.34 -16.72
C PHE A 85 16.98 -14.33 -17.90
N GLN A 86 15.95 -14.33 -18.73
CA GLN A 86 15.89 -15.13 -19.96
C GLN A 86 16.65 -14.47 -21.12
N THR A 87 17.10 -13.21 -20.92
CA THR A 87 17.87 -12.46 -21.92
C THR A 87 19.38 -12.54 -21.68
N ARG A 88 20.17 -12.22 -22.71
CA ARG A 88 21.64 -12.17 -22.59
C ARG A 88 22.05 -10.90 -21.83
N LEU A 89 22.41 -11.07 -20.56
CA LEU A 89 22.90 -10.00 -19.67
C LEU A 89 24.40 -10.14 -19.43
N SER A 90 25.10 -9.01 -19.36
CA SER A 90 26.46 -8.97 -18.82
C SER A 90 26.45 -9.31 -17.31
N ARG A 91 27.58 -9.76 -16.77
CA ARG A 91 27.69 -10.09 -15.33
C ARG A 91 27.26 -8.91 -14.45
N ARG A 92 27.69 -7.69 -14.80
CA ARG A 92 27.35 -6.47 -14.04
C ARG A 92 25.84 -6.19 -14.04
N GLN A 93 25.19 -6.28 -15.21
CA GLN A 93 23.75 -6.09 -15.33
C GLN A 93 22.99 -7.14 -14.51
N ARG A 94 23.38 -8.40 -14.60
CA ARG A 94 22.78 -9.49 -13.83
C ARG A 94 22.91 -9.26 -12.32
N SER A 95 24.07 -8.86 -11.81
CA SER A 95 24.28 -8.58 -10.39
C SER A 95 23.42 -7.40 -9.91
N LEU A 96 23.31 -6.31 -10.71
CA LEU A 96 22.48 -5.17 -10.36
C LEU A 96 20.99 -5.55 -10.28
N ILE A 97 20.50 -6.30 -11.28
CA ILE A 97 19.07 -6.72 -11.30
C ILE A 97 18.77 -7.69 -10.16
N LEU A 98 19.70 -8.60 -9.84
CA LEU A 98 19.56 -9.48 -8.67
C LEU A 98 19.50 -8.68 -7.38
N GLY A 99 20.36 -7.68 -7.21
CA GLY A 99 20.34 -6.82 -6.04
C GLY A 99 19.04 -6.04 -5.89
N LEU A 100 18.53 -5.47 -6.98
CA LEU A 100 17.23 -4.77 -6.99
C LEU A 100 16.07 -5.71 -6.64
N GLY A 101 16.06 -6.92 -7.23
CA GLY A 101 15.05 -7.93 -6.93
C GLY A 101 15.09 -8.41 -5.49
N ALA A 102 16.28 -8.72 -4.98
CA ALA A 102 16.49 -9.12 -3.59
C ALA A 102 16.04 -8.04 -2.60
N GLY A 103 16.43 -6.77 -2.85
CA GLY A 103 15.98 -5.62 -2.06
C GLY A 103 14.46 -5.44 -2.07
N GLY A 104 13.84 -5.53 -3.25
CA GLY A 104 12.39 -5.46 -3.39
C GLY A 104 11.67 -6.59 -2.65
N ILE A 105 12.15 -7.83 -2.78
CA ILE A 105 11.59 -8.99 -2.05
C ILE A 105 11.76 -8.80 -0.54
N ALA A 106 12.92 -8.35 -0.07
CA ALA A 106 13.15 -8.11 1.34
C ALA A 106 12.15 -7.08 1.91
N LEU A 107 11.91 -5.98 1.20
CA LEU A 107 10.91 -4.97 1.59
C LEU A 107 9.49 -5.54 1.61
N LEU A 108 9.10 -6.33 0.61
CA LEU A 108 7.78 -6.96 0.55
C LEU A 108 7.59 -7.98 1.67
N VAL A 109 8.61 -8.78 1.99
CA VAL A 109 8.56 -9.72 3.12
C VAL A 109 8.48 -8.96 4.45
N HIS A 110 9.26 -7.89 4.60
CA HIS A 110 9.22 -7.07 5.81
C HIS A 110 7.84 -6.43 5.99
N ALA A 111 7.22 -5.92 4.92
CA ALA A 111 5.88 -5.35 4.93
C ALA A 111 4.78 -6.32 5.39
N ALA A 112 5.00 -7.63 5.24
CA ALA A 112 4.09 -8.65 5.79
C ALA A 112 4.22 -8.83 7.31
N LEU A 113 5.33 -8.40 7.91
CA LEU A 113 5.64 -8.61 9.32
C LEU A 113 5.67 -7.31 10.14
N ASP A 114 5.68 -6.18 9.45
CA ASP A 114 5.67 -4.85 10.08
C ASP A 114 5.08 -3.79 9.11
N SER A 115 4.93 -2.55 9.60
CA SER A 115 4.37 -1.41 8.86
C SER A 115 5.47 -0.61 8.15
N SER A 116 6.25 -1.29 7.29
CA SER A 116 7.43 -0.71 6.64
C SER A 116 7.09 0.23 5.50
N LEU A 117 6.01 -0.04 4.74
CA LEU A 117 5.62 0.78 3.59
C LEU A 117 4.94 2.10 3.99
N ARG A 118 4.64 2.28 5.27
CA ARG A 118 4.23 3.59 5.82
C ARG A 118 5.40 4.56 5.92
N GLU A 119 6.61 4.05 6.03
CA GLU A 119 7.81 4.88 5.96
C GLU A 119 8.03 5.32 4.52
N THR A 120 7.85 6.61 4.25
CA THR A 120 7.92 7.20 2.90
C THR A 120 9.21 6.82 2.17
N ALA A 121 10.34 6.76 2.87
CA ALA A 121 11.63 6.39 2.29
C ALA A 121 11.63 4.95 1.76
N LEU A 122 11.05 4.00 2.50
CA LEU A 122 10.99 2.59 2.11
C LEU A 122 9.98 2.37 0.98
N ALA A 123 8.86 3.08 0.99
CA ALA A 123 7.90 3.05 -0.12
C ALA A 123 8.52 3.57 -1.41
N ILE A 124 9.23 4.72 -1.36
CA ILE A 124 9.97 5.26 -2.52
C ILE A 124 11.03 4.27 -3.00
N LEU A 125 11.79 3.65 -2.09
CA LEU A 125 12.79 2.65 -2.46
C LEU A 125 12.18 1.45 -3.19
N LEU A 126 11.03 0.94 -2.72
CA LEU A 126 10.31 -0.14 -3.38
C LEU A 126 9.88 0.25 -4.80
N VAL A 127 9.32 1.45 -4.96
CA VAL A 127 8.91 1.99 -6.28
C VAL A 127 10.11 2.16 -7.20
N LEU A 128 11.25 2.65 -6.71
CA LEU A 128 12.48 2.77 -7.47
C LEU A 128 13.00 1.41 -7.93
N CYS A 129 13.06 0.41 -7.04
CA CYS A 129 13.44 -0.97 -7.39
C CYS A 129 12.53 -1.52 -8.50
N ALA A 130 11.22 -1.39 -8.34
CA ALA A 130 10.24 -1.84 -9.33
C ALA A 130 10.41 -1.10 -10.67
N GLY A 131 10.56 0.21 -10.65
CA GLY A 131 10.75 1.04 -11.85
C GLY A 131 12.02 0.67 -12.63
N LEU A 132 13.13 0.43 -11.92
CA LEU A 132 14.39 0.01 -12.54
C LEU A 132 14.29 -1.40 -13.14
N ILE A 133 13.62 -2.35 -12.49
CA ILE A 133 13.37 -3.68 -13.02
C ILE A 133 12.53 -3.60 -14.30
N VAL A 134 11.42 -2.86 -14.28
CA VAL A 134 10.56 -2.67 -15.45
C VAL A 134 11.31 -1.98 -16.59
N SER A 135 12.13 -0.97 -16.28
CA SER A 135 12.97 -0.29 -17.28
C SER A 135 13.96 -1.23 -17.92
N ALA A 136 14.65 -2.06 -17.14
CA ALA A 136 15.57 -3.08 -17.65
C ALA A 136 14.85 -4.09 -18.54
N ALA A 137 13.65 -4.54 -18.15
CA ALA A 137 12.84 -5.46 -18.94
C ALA A 137 12.40 -4.86 -20.28
N ARG A 138 12.09 -3.57 -20.33
CA ARG A 138 11.76 -2.86 -21.56
C ARG A 138 12.95 -2.70 -22.49
N MET A 139 14.10 -2.34 -21.96
CA MET A 139 15.33 -2.18 -22.74
C MET A 139 15.76 -3.50 -23.41
N THR A 140 15.64 -4.62 -22.70
CA THR A 140 15.97 -5.93 -23.26
C THR A 140 15.00 -6.36 -24.37
N ARG A 141 13.73 -5.97 -24.32
CA ARG A 141 12.75 -6.21 -25.38
C ARG A 141 13.03 -5.39 -26.63
N CYS A 142 13.36 -4.11 -26.49
CA CYS A 142 13.69 -3.23 -27.62
C CYS A 142 14.93 -3.69 -28.41
N SER A 143 15.81 -4.47 -27.80
CA SER A 143 16.99 -5.04 -28.46
C SER A 143 16.67 -6.27 -29.33
N THR A 144 15.52 -6.91 -29.13
CA THR A 144 15.18 -8.19 -29.78
C THR A 144 14.11 -8.03 -30.87
N ASP A 145 13.25 -7.02 -30.76
CA ASP A 145 12.19 -6.77 -31.73
C ASP A 145 12.34 -5.35 -32.28
N ALA A 146 12.24 -5.22 -33.62
CA ALA A 146 12.06 -3.93 -34.28
C ALA A 146 10.92 -3.19 -33.58
N VAL A 147 11.20 -1.94 -33.21
CA VAL A 147 10.34 -0.97 -32.50
C VAL A 147 8.85 -1.35 -32.59
N GLN A 148 8.34 -2.10 -31.65
CA GLN A 148 6.89 -2.22 -31.50
C GLN A 148 6.40 -0.85 -30.98
N VAL A 149 5.93 -0.04 -31.91
CA VAL A 149 5.17 1.18 -31.60
C VAL A 149 3.98 0.75 -30.76
N ILE A 150 4.00 1.08 -29.49
CA ILE A 150 2.84 0.84 -28.59
C ILE A 150 1.66 1.53 -29.26
N PRO A 151 0.61 0.78 -29.67
CA PRO A 151 -0.50 1.38 -30.40
C PRO A 151 -1.09 2.53 -29.55
N ILE A 152 -1.43 3.62 -30.19
CA ILE A 152 -1.99 4.84 -29.56
C ILE A 152 -3.12 4.49 -28.59
N ARG A 153 -3.91 3.46 -28.91
CA ARG A 153 -4.99 2.93 -28.08
C ARG A 153 -4.53 2.44 -26.70
N SER A 154 -3.33 1.84 -26.59
CA SER A 154 -2.81 1.39 -25.29
C SER A 154 -2.28 2.55 -24.44
N ARG A 155 -1.71 3.59 -25.09
CA ARG A 155 -1.29 4.83 -24.40
C ARG A 155 -2.50 5.56 -23.79
N PHE A 156 -3.62 5.58 -24.52
CA PHE A 156 -4.86 6.18 -24.06
C PHE A 156 -5.45 5.42 -22.87
N VAL A 157 -5.48 4.09 -22.91
CA VAL A 157 -5.95 3.25 -21.79
C VAL A 157 -5.07 3.46 -20.55
N TRP A 158 -3.75 3.46 -20.69
CA TRP A 158 -2.84 3.71 -19.57
C TRP A 158 -2.95 5.13 -19.03
N GLY A 159 -3.11 6.12 -19.90
CA GLY A 159 -3.34 7.51 -19.51
C GLY A 159 -4.66 7.68 -18.75
N MET A 160 -5.74 7.07 -19.22
CA MET A 160 -7.03 7.09 -18.52
C MET A 160 -6.97 6.35 -17.17
N SER A 161 -6.29 5.21 -17.10
CA SER A 161 -6.12 4.48 -15.84
C SER A 161 -5.34 5.30 -14.82
N ALA A 162 -4.25 5.95 -15.25
CA ALA A 162 -3.47 6.84 -14.39
C ALA A 162 -4.30 8.06 -13.94
N ALA A 163 -5.05 8.68 -14.84
CA ALA A 163 -5.93 9.80 -14.52
C ALA A 163 -7.05 9.38 -13.54
N CYS A 164 -7.64 8.20 -13.73
CA CYS A 164 -8.65 7.67 -12.83
C CYS A 164 -8.09 7.42 -11.42
N VAL A 165 -6.89 6.84 -11.32
CA VAL A 165 -6.20 6.65 -10.03
C VAL A 165 -5.91 8.00 -9.37
N LEU A 166 -5.40 8.99 -10.12
CA LEU A 166 -5.13 10.33 -9.59
C LEU A 166 -6.40 11.03 -9.13
N LEU A 167 -7.52 10.89 -9.85
CA LEU A 167 -8.81 11.45 -9.44
C LEU A 167 -9.33 10.77 -8.17
N LEU A 168 -9.23 9.45 -8.05
CA LEU A 168 -9.63 8.73 -6.84
C LEU A 168 -8.78 9.13 -5.63
N VAL A 169 -7.46 9.21 -5.79
CA VAL A 169 -6.56 9.68 -4.74
C VAL A 169 -6.86 11.13 -4.38
N GLY A 170 -7.07 12.00 -5.37
CA GLY A 170 -7.43 13.41 -5.16
C GLY A 170 -8.77 13.57 -4.42
N ALA A 171 -9.77 12.76 -4.77
CA ALA A 171 -11.07 12.76 -4.09
C ALA A 171 -10.94 12.32 -2.61
N GLU A 172 -10.14 11.28 -2.33
CA GLU A 172 -9.90 10.82 -0.94
C GLU A 172 -9.10 11.86 -0.13
N VAL A 173 -8.07 12.46 -0.70
CA VAL A 173 -7.31 13.53 -0.04
C VAL A 173 -8.22 14.73 0.27
N SER A 174 -9.09 15.11 -0.67
CA SER A 174 -10.06 16.21 -0.46
C SER A 174 -11.07 15.87 0.65
N ARG A 175 -11.57 14.63 0.68
CA ARG A 175 -12.50 14.14 1.70
C ARG A 175 -11.87 14.15 3.09
N LEU A 176 -10.61 13.68 3.20
CA LEU A 176 -9.85 13.69 4.45
C LEU A 176 -9.55 15.12 4.90
N GLY A 177 -9.17 16.00 3.98
CA GLY A 177 -8.97 17.43 4.27
C GLY A 177 -10.24 18.09 4.80
N MET A 178 -11.39 17.83 4.21
CA MET A 178 -12.67 18.35 4.70
C MET A 178 -13.05 17.76 6.07
N ALA A 179 -12.87 16.45 6.27
CA ALA A 179 -13.12 15.83 7.57
C ALA A 179 -12.22 16.41 8.68
N TRP A 180 -10.95 16.68 8.36
CA TRP A 180 -10.03 17.33 9.30
C TRP A 180 -10.45 18.78 9.64
N LEU A 181 -10.84 19.55 8.62
CA LEU A 181 -11.32 20.94 8.83
C LEU A 181 -12.59 20.99 9.68
N THR A 182 -13.53 20.07 9.47
CA THR A 182 -14.75 19.99 10.27
C THR A 182 -14.44 19.55 11.70
N PHE A 183 -13.52 18.62 11.91
CA PHE A 183 -13.08 18.21 13.23
C PHE A 183 -12.37 19.35 13.96
N ASP A 184 -11.45 20.07 13.29
CA ASP A 184 -10.75 21.21 13.86
C ASP A 184 -11.72 22.34 14.25
N ALA A 185 -12.71 22.62 13.39
CA ALA A 185 -13.77 23.59 13.68
C ALA A 185 -14.63 23.19 14.89
N ALA A 186 -15.00 21.90 14.98
CA ALA A 186 -15.78 21.36 16.09
C ALA A 186 -14.97 21.39 17.40
N SER A 187 -13.69 21.04 17.36
CA SER A 187 -12.81 21.06 18.54
C SER A 187 -12.59 22.47 19.06
N ARG A 188 -12.44 23.47 18.19
CA ARG A 188 -12.34 24.90 18.58
C ARG A 188 -13.61 25.41 19.26
N ARG A 189 -14.81 25.02 18.77
CA ARG A 189 -16.09 25.37 19.40
C ARG A 189 -16.23 24.73 20.78
N ALA A 190 -15.85 23.45 20.92
CA ALA A 190 -15.86 22.76 22.19
C ALA A 190 -14.92 23.42 23.23
N VAL A 191 -13.74 23.86 22.80
CA VAL A 191 -12.79 24.59 23.67
C VAL A 191 -13.31 26.00 24.03
N ALA A 192 -14.04 26.66 23.12
CA ALA A 192 -14.65 27.96 23.35
C ALA A 192 -15.90 27.90 24.25
N GLY A 193 -16.37 26.71 24.65
CA GLY A 193 -17.54 26.54 25.49
C GLY A 193 -18.87 26.77 24.78
N GLU A 194 -18.85 26.87 23.43
CA GLU A 194 -20.03 26.97 22.59
C GLU A 194 -20.57 25.57 22.28
N THR A 195 -20.98 24.84 23.34
CA THR A 195 -21.78 23.63 23.14
C THR A 195 -23.22 24.07 23.09
N ASP A 196 -23.81 24.11 21.89
CA ASP A 196 -25.23 24.27 21.71
C ASP A 196 -25.96 23.24 22.56
N ALA A 197 -26.83 23.73 23.44
CA ALA A 197 -27.74 22.96 24.29
C ALA A 197 -28.83 22.29 23.43
#